data_3b394eabca727494d9db4ed16ba567af
#
_entry.id   3b394eabca727494d9db4ed16ba567af
#
_cell.length_a   1.000
_cell.length_b   1.000
_cell.length_c   1.000
_cell.angle_alpha   90.00
_cell.angle_beta   90.00
_cell.angle_gamma   90.00
#
_symmetry.space_group_name_H-M   'P 1'
#
loop_
_entity.id
_entity.type
_entity.pdbx_description
1 polymer ?
#
loop_
_entity_poly.entity_id
_entity_poly.type
_entity_poly.pdbx_seq_one_letter_code
_entity_poly.pdbx_strand_id
1 'polypeptide(L)'
;MSNVGRNESCPCGSGIKYKNCCLRKIGSYKFTNWKANATEILADELHKDSILAAFFTTLDFVEKKDWAEACHAVSAVLYVMYSELGLTPTLCVGEVKCDQDVFDHSWVELNGEVFDVSIYKNIDNVITFAPIINGYDVDTKEPTKAVYGVKSVIGLDPNTQKITNVPFDIYMSGFPDYENGLWGIVIDLGAEISLDLDLDLLKGKYSQTSWHYRKAKYAVMDDITPEIKRARASNDTRNSEYERLLRYTSKQ
;
A
#
# COMPACT_ATOMS: atom_id res chain seq x y z
N MET A 1 27.13 0.60 10.07
CA MET A 1 26.22 1.05 11.13
C MET A 1 25.71 -0.19 11.85
N SER A 2 25.77 -0.25 13.19
CA SER A 2 25.34 -1.42 13.95
C SER A 2 23.83 -1.61 13.78
N ASN A 3 23.43 -2.79 13.33
CA ASN A 3 22.03 -3.18 13.14
C ASN A 3 21.40 -3.39 14.52
N VAL A 4 20.83 -2.33 15.10
CA VAL A 4 20.16 -2.38 16.41
C VAL A 4 18.73 -2.86 16.20
N GLY A 5 18.36 -3.96 16.85
CA GLY A 5 17.02 -4.52 16.77
C GLY A 5 15.96 -3.57 17.39
N ARG A 6 14.77 -3.51 16.80
CA ARG A 6 13.68 -2.60 17.23
C ARG A 6 13.34 -2.66 18.71
N ASN A 7 13.44 -3.84 19.32
CA ASN A 7 13.11 -4.08 20.74
C ASN A 7 14.30 -3.97 21.69
N GLU A 8 15.51 -3.77 21.18
CA GLU A 8 16.73 -3.59 21.97
C GLU A 8 16.77 -2.21 22.63
N SER A 9 17.63 -2.06 23.65
CA SER A 9 17.88 -0.76 24.28
C SER A 9 18.43 0.24 23.27
N CYS A 10 17.91 1.47 23.30
CA CYS A 10 18.33 2.50 22.35
C CYS A 10 19.82 2.85 22.54
N PRO A 11 20.61 2.89 21.46
CA PRO A 11 22.04 3.19 21.53
C PRO A 11 22.35 4.64 21.98
N CYS A 12 21.32 5.50 22.06
CA CYS A 12 21.47 6.86 22.61
C CYS A 12 21.61 6.91 24.15
N GLY A 13 21.52 5.76 24.83
CA GLY A 13 21.66 5.70 26.29
C GLY A 13 20.39 6.08 27.08
N SER A 14 19.24 6.27 26.42
CA SER A 14 17.98 6.67 27.07
C SER A 14 17.34 5.59 27.95
N GLY A 15 17.79 4.34 27.89
CA GLY A 15 17.16 3.20 28.55
C GLY A 15 15.81 2.76 27.94
N ILE A 16 15.32 3.47 26.93
CA ILE A 16 14.06 3.16 26.24
C ILE A 16 14.36 2.24 25.05
N LYS A 17 13.43 1.35 24.68
CA LYS A 17 13.54 0.52 23.47
C LYS A 17 13.76 1.39 22.22
N TYR A 18 14.63 0.95 21.31
CA TYR A 18 15.01 1.69 20.10
C TYR A 18 13.79 2.17 19.29
N LYS A 19 12.76 1.31 19.12
CA LYS A 19 11.51 1.66 18.42
C LYS A 19 10.74 2.83 19.05
N ASN A 20 10.85 3.02 20.37
CA ASN A 20 10.15 4.08 21.11
C ASN A 20 11.03 5.32 21.36
N CYS A 21 12.25 5.33 20.89
CA CYS A 21 13.22 6.40 21.08
C CYS A 21 13.76 6.92 19.74
N CYS A 22 15.00 6.60 19.40
CA CYS A 22 15.65 7.16 18.21
C CYS A 22 14.99 6.70 16.90
N LEU A 23 14.51 5.46 16.81
CA LEU A 23 13.81 4.98 15.61
C LEU A 23 12.52 5.81 15.35
N ARG A 24 11.77 6.12 16.41
CA ARG A 24 10.59 6.98 16.30
C ARG A 24 10.93 8.42 15.86
N LYS A 25 12.04 8.98 16.37
CA LYS A 25 12.51 10.32 15.96
C LYS A 25 12.95 10.33 14.51
N ILE A 26 13.67 9.30 14.05
CA ILE A 26 14.08 9.14 12.66
C ILE A 26 12.84 9.03 11.77
N GLY A 27 11.85 8.22 12.17
CA GLY A 27 10.58 8.09 11.45
C GLY A 27 9.84 9.43 11.30
N SER A 28 9.71 10.21 12.39
CA SER A 28 9.03 11.50 12.33
C SER A 28 9.75 12.52 11.42
N TYR A 29 11.09 12.54 11.43
CA TYR A 29 11.90 13.39 10.57
C TYR A 29 11.75 12.99 9.09
N LYS A 30 11.81 11.68 8.81
CA LYS A 30 11.63 11.12 7.48
C LYS A 30 10.25 11.49 6.92
N PHE A 31 9.21 11.35 7.72
CA PHE A 31 7.83 11.70 7.37
C PHE A 31 7.65 13.18 7.03
N THR A 32 8.28 14.06 7.80
CA THR A 32 8.25 15.51 7.55
C THR A 32 8.91 15.85 6.21
N ASN A 33 10.06 15.22 5.92
CA ASN A 33 10.75 15.42 4.65
C ASN A 33 9.92 14.88 3.48
N TRP A 34 9.34 13.71 3.61
CA TRP A 34 8.49 13.14 2.57
C TRP A 34 7.30 14.02 2.24
N LYS A 35 6.65 14.61 3.25
CA LYS A 35 5.54 15.54 3.04
C LYS A 35 5.99 16.82 2.31
N ALA A 36 7.13 17.36 2.67
CA ALA A 36 7.70 18.52 2.00
C ALA A 36 8.03 18.20 0.52
N ASN A 37 8.74 17.09 0.28
CA ASN A 37 9.09 16.64 -1.07
C ASN A 37 7.85 16.36 -1.93
N ALA A 38 6.84 15.69 -1.39
CA ALA A 38 5.57 15.42 -2.07
C ALA A 38 4.84 16.73 -2.45
N THR A 39 4.92 17.73 -1.58
CA THR A 39 4.34 19.08 -1.86
C THR A 39 5.03 19.74 -3.05
N GLU A 40 6.36 19.56 -3.20
CA GLU A 40 7.11 20.06 -4.35
C GLU A 40 6.81 19.25 -5.62
N ILE A 41 6.74 17.91 -5.54
CA ILE A 41 6.40 17.04 -6.67
C ILE A 41 5.03 17.40 -7.25
N LEU A 42 4.06 17.72 -6.38
CA LEU A 42 2.70 18.08 -6.77
C LEU A 42 2.49 19.60 -6.92
N ALA A 43 3.55 20.40 -7.14
CA ALA A 43 3.43 21.86 -7.13
C ALA A 43 2.35 22.39 -8.08
N ASP A 44 2.24 21.81 -9.27
CA ASP A 44 1.31 22.21 -10.33
C ASP A 44 0.01 21.38 -10.37
N GLU A 45 -0.19 20.45 -9.40
CA GLU A 45 -1.38 19.59 -9.37
C GLU A 45 -2.58 20.34 -8.78
N LEU A 46 -3.70 20.37 -9.52
CA LEU A 46 -4.91 21.11 -9.16
C LEU A 46 -5.49 20.66 -7.80
N HIS A 47 -5.45 19.35 -7.52
CA HIS A 47 -6.01 18.77 -6.31
C HIS A 47 -4.95 18.40 -5.27
N LYS A 48 -3.81 19.07 -5.31
CA LYS A 48 -2.63 18.79 -4.47
C LYS A 48 -2.97 18.57 -3.00
N ASP A 49 -3.71 19.51 -2.40
CA ASP A 49 -3.98 19.45 -0.95
C ASP A 49 -4.85 18.24 -0.58
N SER A 50 -5.84 17.90 -1.40
CA SER A 50 -6.67 16.71 -1.25
C SER A 50 -5.87 15.42 -1.40
N ILE A 51 -5.01 15.37 -2.43
CA ILE A 51 -4.12 14.23 -2.68
C ILE A 51 -3.17 14.02 -1.50
N LEU A 52 -2.49 15.09 -1.06
CA LEU A 52 -1.56 15.04 0.08
C LEU A 52 -2.26 14.63 1.37
N ALA A 53 -3.46 15.17 1.64
CA ALA A 53 -4.22 14.85 2.83
C ALA A 53 -4.51 13.34 2.91
N ALA A 54 -5.17 12.77 1.89
CA ALA A 54 -5.49 11.33 1.87
C ALA A 54 -4.24 10.45 1.87
N PHE A 55 -3.23 10.79 1.07
CA PHE A 55 -1.99 10.01 0.97
C PHE A 55 -1.27 9.92 2.32
N PHE A 56 -1.03 11.06 2.97
CA PHE A 56 -0.27 11.08 4.22
C PHE A 56 -1.07 10.60 5.42
N THR A 57 -2.39 10.74 5.44
CA THR A 57 -3.24 10.14 6.47
C THR A 57 -3.21 8.62 6.36
N THR A 58 -3.30 8.07 5.14
CA THR A 58 -3.16 6.62 4.89
C THR A 58 -1.77 6.12 5.25
N LEU A 59 -0.72 6.85 4.87
CA LEU A 59 0.67 6.51 5.18
C LEU A 59 0.94 6.51 6.70
N ASP A 60 0.43 7.50 7.42
CA ASP A 60 0.53 7.59 8.89
C ASP A 60 -0.16 6.40 9.58
N PHE A 61 -1.32 5.99 9.08
CA PHE A 61 -2.01 4.80 9.55
C PHE A 61 -1.17 3.53 9.34
N VAL A 62 -0.61 3.33 8.14
CA VAL A 62 0.26 2.20 7.82
C VAL A 62 1.49 2.16 8.73
N GLU A 63 2.09 3.32 9.01
CA GLU A 63 3.22 3.43 9.95
C GLU A 63 2.83 3.12 11.39
N LYS A 64 1.75 3.71 11.89
CA LYS A 64 1.27 3.50 13.27
C LYS A 64 0.93 2.03 13.54
N LYS A 65 0.34 1.37 12.56
CA LYS A 65 -0.05 -0.05 12.68
C LYS A 65 1.09 -1.01 12.38
N ASP A 66 2.23 -0.52 11.86
CA ASP A 66 3.33 -1.35 11.33
C ASP A 66 2.81 -2.38 10.30
N TRP A 67 1.92 -1.91 9.41
CA TRP A 67 1.13 -2.74 8.51
C TRP A 67 1.92 -3.09 7.26
N ALA A 68 2.75 -4.11 7.35
CA ALA A 68 3.46 -4.67 6.22
C ALA A 68 2.57 -5.64 5.42
N GLU A 69 2.92 -5.92 4.18
CA GLU A 69 2.25 -6.90 3.30
C GLU A 69 0.76 -6.58 3.00
N ALA A 70 0.34 -5.35 3.22
CA ALA A 70 -1.06 -4.94 3.11
C ALA A 70 -1.35 -4.13 1.85
N CYS A 71 -0.60 -4.34 0.76
CA CYS A 71 -0.69 -3.52 -0.45
C CYS A 71 -2.12 -3.45 -1.03
N HIS A 72 -2.84 -4.57 -1.06
CA HIS A 72 -4.22 -4.58 -1.54
C HIS A 72 -5.14 -3.76 -0.63
N ALA A 73 -5.06 -3.96 0.70
CA ALA A 73 -5.89 -3.24 1.66
C ALA A 73 -5.61 -1.74 1.66
N VAL A 74 -4.32 -1.36 1.67
CA VAL A 74 -3.88 0.04 1.66
C VAL A 74 -4.32 0.75 0.38
N SER A 75 -4.16 0.08 -0.78
CA SER A 75 -4.59 0.65 -2.07
C SER A 75 -6.11 0.76 -2.17
N ALA A 76 -6.86 -0.20 -1.63
CA ALA A 76 -8.32 -0.12 -1.59
C ALA A 76 -8.81 1.05 -0.72
N VAL A 77 -8.21 1.25 0.46
CA VAL A 77 -8.49 2.40 1.33
C VAL A 77 -8.17 3.71 0.61
N LEU A 78 -6.97 3.85 0.04
CA LEU A 78 -6.55 5.07 -0.67
C LEU A 78 -7.45 5.37 -1.88
N TYR A 79 -7.86 4.33 -2.62
CA TYR A 79 -8.78 4.46 -3.74
C TYR A 79 -10.12 5.09 -3.31
N VAL A 80 -10.71 4.59 -2.21
CA VAL A 80 -11.98 5.14 -1.71
C VAL A 80 -11.76 6.57 -1.20
N MET A 81 -10.70 6.83 -0.45
CA MET A 81 -10.38 8.18 0.04
C MET A 81 -10.24 9.19 -1.10
N TYR A 82 -9.50 8.86 -2.15
CA TYR A 82 -9.39 9.73 -3.32
C TYR A 82 -10.72 9.95 -4.03
N SER A 83 -11.52 8.89 -4.17
CA SER A 83 -12.84 8.99 -4.80
C SER A 83 -13.79 9.89 -4.01
N GLU A 84 -13.78 9.82 -2.67
CA GLU A 84 -14.61 10.67 -1.81
C GLU A 84 -14.15 12.15 -1.81
N LEU A 85 -12.89 12.40 -2.14
CA LEU A 85 -12.36 13.74 -2.39
C LEU A 85 -12.67 14.29 -3.80
N GLY A 86 -13.47 13.56 -4.58
CA GLY A 86 -13.88 13.98 -5.92
C GLY A 86 -12.85 13.73 -7.01
N LEU A 87 -11.78 12.98 -6.71
CA LEU A 87 -10.81 12.52 -7.71
C LEU A 87 -11.35 11.32 -8.49
N THR A 88 -10.70 10.99 -9.60
CA THR A 88 -11.04 9.82 -10.44
C THR A 88 -9.91 8.78 -10.43
N PRO A 89 -9.69 8.09 -9.30
CA PRO A 89 -8.62 7.12 -9.20
C PRO A 89 -8.97 5.83 -9.97
N THR A 90 -7.92 5.10 -10.34
CA THR A 90 -8.02 3.71 -10.79
C THR A 90 -7.35 2.82 -9.76
N LEU A 91 -8.08 1.82 -9.25
CA LEU A 91 -7.54 0.81 -8.34
C LEU A 91 -6.84 -0.26 -9.17
N CYS A 92 -5.53 -0.32 -9.11
CA CYS A 92 -4.70 -1.17 -9.93
C CYS A 92 -4.15 -2.37 -9.17
N VAL A 93 -3.97 -3.48 -9.89
CA VAL A 93 -3.25 -4.67 -9.46
C VAL A 93 -2.38 -5.17 -10.60
N GLY A 94 -1.23 -5.72 -10.29
CA GLY A 94 -0.31 -6.25 -11.30
C GLY A 94 0.99 -6.70 -10.67
N GLU A 95 1.94 -7.10 -11.52
CA GLU A 95 3.29 -7.37 -11.09
C GLU A 95 4.10 -6.08 -11.13
N VAL A 96 4.93 -5.87 -10.11
CA VAL A 96 5.86 -4.74 -10.02
C VAL A 96 7.28 -5.27 -10.00
N LYS A 97 8.14 -4.69 -10.83
CA LYS A 97 9.57 -5.00 -10.86
C LYS A 97 10.34 -3.93 -10.10
N CYS A 98 11.15 -4.38 -9.16
CA CYS A 98 12.09 -3.56 -8.40
C CYS A 98 13.47 -4.19 -8.47
N ASP A 99 14.40 -3.56 -9.16
CA ASP A 99 15.72 -4.12 -9.47
C ASP A 99 15.61 -5.50 -10.14
N GLN A 100 15.94 -6.58 -9.44
CA GLN A 100 15.85 -7.95 -9.94
C GLN A 100 14.60 -8.70 -9.45
N ASP A 101 13.85 -8.11 -8.53
CA ASP A 101 12.69 -8.75 -7.94
C ASP A 101 11.41 -8.35 -8.67
N VAL A 102 10.53 -9.34 -8.88
CA VAL A 102 9.18 -9.14 -9.40
C VAL A 102 8.20 -9.74 -8.41
N PHE A 103 7.23 -8.96 -7.99
CA PHE A 103 6.22 -9.37 -7.02
C PHE A 103 4.85 -8.79 -7.36
N ASP A 104 3.81 -9.44 -6.85
CA ASP A 104 2.44 -8.98 -6.99
C ASP A 104 2.20 -7.78 -6.08
N HIS A 105 1.52 -6.79 -6.62
CA HIS A 105 1.30 -5.55 -5.92
C HIS A 105 0.00 -4.87 -6.33
N SER A 106 -0.49 -3.98 -5.47
CA SER A 106 -1.60 -3.11 -5.76
C SER A 106 -1.23 -1.66 -5.49
N TRP A 107 -1.77 -0.77 -6.31
CA TRP A 107 -1.55 0.68 -6.22
C TRP A 107 -2.76 1.45 -6.73
N VAL A 108 -2.72 2.74 -6.60
CA VAL A 108 -3.73 3.65 -7.18
C VAL A 108 -3.08 4.48 -8.28
N GLU A 109 -3.81 4.74 -9.35
CA GLU A 109 -3.41 5.70 -10.37
C GLU A 109 -4.38 6.88 -10.41
N LEU A 110 -3.83 8.10 -10.55
CA LEU A 110 -4.57 9.30 -10.91
C LEU A 110 -3.99 9.83 -12.23
N ASN A 111 -4.82 10.05 -13.23
CA ASN A 111 -4.41 10.50 -14.57
C ASN A 111 -3.31 9.61 -15.22
N GLY A 112 -3.23 8.35 -14.83
CA GLY A 112 -2.22 7.39 -15.30
C GLY A 112 -0.90 7.41 -14.53
N GLU A 113 -0.74 8.30 -13.56
CA GLU A 113 0.44 8.36 -12.68
C GLU A 113 0.21 7.55 -11.40
N VAL A 114 1.29 6.94 -10.91
CA VAL A 114 1.26 6.01 -9.77
C VAL A 114 1.27 6.75 -8.43
N PHE A 115 0.38 6.30 -7.54
CA PHE A 115 0.33 6.67 -6.13
C PHE A 115 0.35 5.39 -5.30
N ASP A 116 1.42 5.16 -4.56
CA ASP A 116 1.64 3.93 -3.82
C ASP A 116 2.21 4.20 -2.43
N VAL A 117 1.35 4.05 -1.44
CA VAL A 117 1.67 4.23 -0.03
C VAL A 117 2.44 3.04 0.54
N SER A 118 2.29 1.85 -0.05
CA SER A 118 2.67 0.58 0.59
C SER A 118 3.98 -0.04 0.10
N ILE A 119 4.50 0.40 -1.05
CA ILE A 119 5.68 -0.22 -1.69
C ILE A 119 6.94 -0.24 -0.79
N TYR A 120 7.08 0.72 0.11
CA TYR A 120 8.22 0.81 1.02
C TYR A 120 8.18 -0.19 2.19
N LYS A 121 7.04 -0.85 2.41
CA LYS A 121 6.83 -1.88 3.44
C LYS A 121 6.67 -3.28 2.84
N ASN A 122 7.55 -3.65 1.94
CA ASN A 122 7.57 -4.99 1.37
C ASN A 122 8.09 -6.04 2.38
N ILE A 123 7.79 -7.31 2.07
CA ILE A 123 7.97 -8.47 2.96
C ILE A 123 9.42 -8.65 3.46
N ASP A 124 10.39 -8.38 2.62
CA ASP A 124 11.76 -8.84 2.86
C ASP A 124 12.72 -7.74 3.33
N ASN A 125 12.27 -6.49 3.49
CA ASN A 125 13.11 -5.32 3.78
C ASN A 125 14.36 -5.18 2.86
N VAL A 126 14.36 -5.87 1.73
CA VAL A 126 15.50 -5.95 0.81
C VAL A 126 15.57 -4.71 -0.08
N ILE A 127 14.41 -4.08 -0.33
CA ILE A 127 14.29 -2.92 -1.21
C ILE A 127 13.77 -1.75 -0.40
N THR A 128 14.61 -0.75 -0.18
CA THR A 128 14.25 0.50 0.47
C THR A 128 13.73 1.50 -0.55
N PHE A 129 12.47 1.35 -0.98
CA PHE A 129 11.78 2.44 -1.64
C PHE A 129 11.15 3.37 -0.59
N ALA A 130 10.97 4.62 -0.96
CA ALA A 130 10.01 5.48 -0.30
C ALA A 130 8.62 5.24 -0.91
N PRO A 131 7.54 5.73 -0.28
CA PRO A 131 6.24 5.80 -0.95
C PRO A 131 6.35 6.54 -2.28
N ILE A 132 5.49 6.19 -3.24
CA ILE A 132 5.48 6.80 -4.57
C ILE A 132 4.29 7.75 -4.67
N ILE A 133 4.53 8.97 -5.12
CA ILE A 133 3.51 9.97 -5.40
C ILE A 133 3.70 10.54 -6.80
N ASN A 134 2.66 10.49 -7.62
CA ASN A 134 2.69 10.99 -9.00
C ASN A 134 3.84 10.38 -9.85
N GLY A 135 4.17 9.10 -9.60
CA GLY A 135 5.26 8.40 -10.29
C GLY A 135 6.66 8.70 -9.76
N TYR A 136 6.80 9.50 -8.69
CA TYR A 136 8.08 9.89 -8.10
C TYR A 136 8.27 9.27 -6.72
N ASP A 137 9.49 8.87 -6.41
CA ASP A 137 9.93 8.47 -5.08
C ASP A 137 10.00 9.71 -4.18
N VAL A 138 9.26 9.69 -3.06
CA VAL A 138 9.15 10.90 -2.21
C VAL A 138 10.42 11.19 -1.40
N ASP A 139 11.36 10.26 -1.29
CA ASP A 139 12.62 10.48 -0.58
C ASP A 139 13.64 11.22 -1.46
N THR A 140 13.71 10.82 -2.72
CA THR A 140 14.70 11.32 -3.68
C THR A 140 14.16 12.43 -4.58
N LYS A 141 12.86 12.52 -4.76
CA LYS A 141 12.13 13.34 -5.77
C LYS A 141 12.47 12.98 -7.22
N GLU A 142 13.04 11.82 -7.44
CA GLU A 142 13.33 11.31 -8.77
C GLU A 142 12.18 10.40 -9.25
N PRO A 143 11.99 10.23 -10.56
CA PRO A 143 11.07 9.22 -11.07
C PRO A 143 11.35 7.87 -10.43
N THR A 144 10.30 7.17 -10.02
CA THR A 144 10.45 5.87 -9.37
C THR A 144 11.18 4.88 -10.29
N LYS A 145 12.04 4.05 -9.70
CA LYS A 145 12.69 2.93 -10.38
C LYS A 145 11.83 1.67 -10.40
N ALA A 146 10.75 1.65 -9.64
CA ALA A 146 9.78 0.57 -9.69
C ALA A 146 9.02 0.61 -11.02
N VAL A 147 8.92 -0.52 -11.69
CA VAL A 147 8.20 -0.66 -12.97
C VAL A 147 6.88 -1.38 -12.71
N TYR A 148 5.79 -0.63 -12.79
CA TYR A 148 4.46 -1.13 -12.51
C TYR A 148 3.82 -1.80 -13.73
N GLY A 149 3.09 -2.90 -13.50
CA GLY A 149 2.36 -3.60 -14.55
C GLY A 149 3.26 -4.42 -15.47
N VAL A 150 4.42 -4.88 -15.02
CA VAL A 150 5.26 -5.80 -15.79
C VAL A 150 4.52 -7.14 -15.99
N LYS A 151 4.99 -7.91 -16.97
CA LYS A 151 4.50 -9.26 -17.20
C LYS A 151 5.64 -10.24 -17.04
N SER A 152 5.68 -10.95 -15.93
CA SER A 152 6.59 -12.08 -15.75
C SER A 152 6.05 -13.34 -16.45
N VAL A 153 6.90 -14.35 -16.52
CA VAL A 153 6.50 -15.67 -17.06
C VAL A 153 5.47 -16.38 -16.17
N ILE A 154 5.49 -16.08 -14.86
CA ILE A 154 4.62 -16.73 -13.88
C ILE A 154 3.25 -16.04 -13.79
N GLY A 155 3.20 -14.72 -13.97
CA GLY A 155 1.99 -13.92 -13.76
C GLY A 155 1.62 -13.77 -12.28
N LEU A 156 0.43 -13.24 -12.00
CA LEU A 156 -0.07 -13.08 -10.65
C LEU A 156 -0.18 -14.42 -9.94
N ASP A 157 0.19 -14.46 -8.67
CA ASP A 157 0.01 -15.64 -7.83
C ASP A 157 -1.48 -15.96 -7.60
N PRO A 158 -1.82 -17.21 -7.27
CA PRO A 158 -3.21 -17.63 -7.11
C PRO A 158 -3.96 -16.87 -6.01
N ASN A 159 -3.27 -16.36 -4.99
CA ASN A 159 -3.92 -15.63 -3.89
C ASN A 159 -4.29 -14.22 -4.31
N THR A 160 -3.38 -13.51 -4.96
CA THR A 160 -3.68 -12.22 -5.59
C THR A 160 -4.87 -12.34 -6.55
N GLN A 161 -4.88 -13.40 -7.40
CA GLN A 161 -6.01 -13.65 -8.30
C GLN A 161 -7.33 -13.88 -7.55
N LYS A 162 -7.31 -14.61 -6.44
CA LYS A 162 -8.52 -14.85 -5.63
C LYS A 162 -9.00 -13.55 -4.96
N ILE A 163 -8.09 -12.80 -4.32
CA ILE A 163 -8.41 -11.52 -3.66
C ILE A 163 -9.06 -10.56 -4.66
N THR A 164 -8.50 -10.43 -5.84
CA THR A 164 -9.00 -9.48 -6.86
C THR A 164 -10.28 -9.92 -7.54
N ASN A 165 -10.68 -11.19 -7.42
CA ASN A 165 -11.96 -11.70 -7.91
C ASN A 165 -13.08 -11.69 -6.86
N VAL A 166 -12.78 -11.40 -5.59
CA VAL A 166 -13.80 -11.20 -4.55
C VAL A 166 -14.53 -9.87 -4.82
N PRO A 167 -15.87 -9.81 -4.70
CA PRO A 167 -16.60 -8.53 -4.75
C PRO A 167 -16.00 -7.51 -3.79
N PHE A 168 -15.85 -6.28 -4.24
CA PHE A 168 -15.09 -5.25 -3.52
C PHE A 168 -15.65 -4.97 -2.11
N ASP A 169 -16.97 -4.95 -1.95
CA ASP A 169 -17.62 -4.77 -0.65
C ASP A 169 -17.35 -5.94 0.31
N ILE A 170 -17.29 -7.16 -0.21
CA ILE A 170 -16.90 -8.36 0.57
C ILE A 170 -15.43 -8.27 0.97
N TYR A 171 -14.56 -7.87 0.04
CA TYR A 171 -13.14 -7.65 0.34
C TYR A 171 -12.97 -6.62 1.46
N MET A 172 -13.55 -5.43 1.30
CA MET A 172 -13.46 -4.33 2.27
C MET A 172 -14.04 -4.70 3.65
N SER A 173 -15.06 -5.54 3.70
CA SER A 173 -15.68 -6.02 4.95
C SER A 173 -14.92 -7.18 5.60
N GLY A 174 -14.03 -7.84 4.89
CA GLY A 174 -13.35 -9.10 5.29
C GLY A 174 -12.20 -8.94 6.29
N PHE A 175 -12.12 -7.85 7.05
CA PHE A 175 -11.04 -7.54 8.01
C PHE A 175 -11.59 -7.49 9.44
N PRO A 176 -11.77 -8.63 10.12
CA PRO A 176 -12.47 -8.71 11.41
C PRO A 176 -11.72 -8.05 12.57
N ASP A 177 -10.44 -7.74 12.42
CA ASP A 177 -9.64 -7.03 13.42
C ASP A 177 -10.00 -5.53 13.49
N TYR A 178 -10.79 -5.03 12.55
CA TYR A 178 -11.27 -3.66 12.47
C TYR A 178 -12.79 -3.62 12.49
N GLU A 179 -13.36 -2.70 13.25
CA GLU A 179 -14.79 -2.45 13.22
C GLU A 179 -15.22 -2.03 11.81
N ASN A 180 -16.20 -2.72 11.24
CA ASN A 180 -16.63 -2.58 9.84
C ASN A 180 -15.56 -2.87 8.78
N GLY A 181 -14.49 -3.60 9.12
CA GLY A 181 -13.43 -3.93 8.19
C GLY A 181 -12.65 -2.70 7.70
N LEU A 182 -12.23 -2.70 6.45
CA LEU A 182 -11.53 -1.55 5.84
C LEU A 182 -12.45 -0.32 5.68
N TRP A 183 -13.76 -0.51 5.66
CA TRP A 183 -14.72 0.62 5.64
C TRP A 183 -14.60 1.47 6.90
N GLY A 184 -14.41 0.83 8.08
CA GLY A 184 -14.15 1.56 9.32
C GLY A 184 -12.87 2.39 9.24
N ILE A 185 -11.80 1.81 8.65
CA ILE A 185 -10.55 2.55 8.41
C ILE A 185 -10.79 3.76 7.50
N VAL A 186 -11.55 3.61 6.41
CA VAL A 186 -11.88 4.72 5.51
C VAL A 186 -12.63 5.83 6.25
N ILE A 187 -13.60 5.47 7.10
CA ILE A 187 -14.37 6.44 7.89
C ILE A 187 -13.46 7.17 8.88
N ASP A 188 -12.62 6.44 9.63
CA ASP A 188 -11.70 7.03 10.61
C ASP A 188 -10.71 8.00 9.95
N LEU A 189 -10.07 7.56 8.85
CA LEU A 189 -9.12 8.40 8.10
C LEU A 189 -9.82 9.56 7.39
N GLY A 190 -11.05 9.34 6.89
CA GLY A 190 -11.88 10.39 6.32
C GLY A 190 -12.15 11.51 7.32
N ALA A 191 -12.52 11.15 8.56
CA ALA A 191 -12.75 12.10 9.64
C ALA A 191 -11.51 12.93 9.97
N GLU A 192 -10.29 12.33 9.91
CA GLU A 192 -9.04 13.06 10.13
C GLU A 192 -8.81 14.19 9.09
N ILE A 193 -9.38 14.05 7.90
CA ILE A 193 -9.29 15.06 6.81
C ILE A 193 -10.61 15.77 6.54
N SER A 194 -11.52 15.76 7.51
CA SER A 194 -12.81 16.47 7.48
C SER A 194 -13.81 15.96 6.42
N LEU A 195 -13.74 14.70 6.04
CA LEU A 195 -14.79 14.03 5.27
C LEU A 195 -15.83 13.45 6.26
N ASP A 196 -17.10 13.72 5.99
CA ASP A 196 -18.23 13.11 6.71
C ASP A 196 -18.75 11.94 5.86
N LEU A 197 -18.39 10.72 6.25
CA LEU A 197 -18.60 9.50 5.48
C LEU A 197 -19.61 8.59 6.17
N ASP A 198 -20.60 8.14 5.41
CA ASP A 198 -21.61 7.18 5.87
C ASP A 198 -21.29 5.78 5.34
N LEU A 199 -21.33 4.77 6.23
CA LEU A 199 -20.96 3.39 5.93
C LEU A 199 -21.84 2.77 4.84
N ASP A 200 -23.16 2.96 4.92
CA ASP A 200 -24.10 2.32 4.00
C ASP A 200 -24.04 2.97 2.62
N LEU A 201 -23.84 4.28 2.59
CA LEU A 201 -23.62 5.01 1.32
C LEU A 201 -22.31 4.58 0.66
N LEU A 202 -21.22 4.41 1.41
CA LEU A 202 -19.95 3.92 0.88
C LEU A 202 -20.12 2.52 0.29
N LYS A 203 -20.68 1.58 1.03
CA LYS A 203 -20.91 0.20 0.55
C LYS A 203 -21.75 0.17 -0.71
N GLY A 204 -22.82 0.95 -0.75
CA GLY A 204 -23.67 1.06 -1.94
C GLY A 204 -22.92 1.62 -3.15
N LYS A 205 -22.22 2.74 -2.97
CA LYS A 205 -21.48 3.45 -4.02
C LYS A 205 -20.38 2.60 -4.66
N TYR A 206 -19.64 1.83 -3.84
CA TYR A 206 -18.48 1.06 -4.29
C TYR A 206 -18.77 -0.43 -4.53
N SER A 207 -20.03 -0.87 -4.45
CA SER A 207 -20.42 -2.29 -4.62
C SER A 207 -19.97 -2.90 -5.95
N GLN A 208 -19.83 -2.10 -7.02
CA GLN A 208 -19.42 -2.53 -8.35
C GLN A 208 -17.94 -2.20 -8.66
N THR A 209 -17.17 -1.76 -7.68
CA THR A 209 -15.75 -1.50 -7.87
C THR A 209 -15.02 -2.79 -8.19
N SER A 210 -14.06 -2.72 -9.08
CA SER A 210 -13.21 -3.85 -9.46
C SER A 210 -11.75 -3.42 -9.59
N TRP A 211 -10.87 -4.37 -9.38
CA TRP A 211 -9.44 -4.20 -9.60
C TRP A 211 -9.14 -4.09 -11.09
N HIS A 212 -8.38 -3.09 -11.46
CA HIS A 212 -7.88 -2.95 -12.82
C HIS A 212 -6.54 -3.68 -12.97
N TYR A 213 -6.55 -4.81 -13.69
CA TYR A 213 -5.33 -5.56 -13.91
C TYR A 213 -4.43 -4.83 -14.94
N ARG A 214 -3.31 -4.32 -14.47
CA ARG A 214 -2.29 -3.69 -15.33
C ARG A 214 -1.36 -4.73 -15.90
N LYS A 215 -1.29 -4.79 -17.24
CA LYS A 215 -0.32 -5.58 -18.00
C LYS A 215 0.56 -4.63 -18.79
N ALA A 216 1.88 -4.81 -18.73
CA ALA A 216 2.77 -4.09 -19.62
C ALA A 216 2.46 -4.46 -21.09
N LYS A 217 2.64 -3.49 -21.97
CA LYS A 217 2.57 -3.72 -23.42
C LYS A 217 3.63 -4.73 -23.89
N TYR A 218 4.71 -4.87 -23.15
CA TYR A 218 5.85 -5.74 -23.47
C TYR A 218 6.14 -6.67 -22.30
N ALA A 219 6.32 -7.96 -22.60
CA ALA A 219 6.79 -8.93 -21.62
C ALA A 219 8.23 -8.58 -21.22
N VAL A 220 8.50 -8.41 -19.93
CA VAL A 220 9.87 -8.43 -19.45
C VAL A 220 10.25 -9.89 -19.33
N MET A 221 11.08 -10.37 -20.27
CA MET A 221 11.70 -11.69 -20.16
C MET A 221 12.82 -11.58 -19.14
N ASP A 222 12.49 -11.75 -17.87
CA ASP A 222 13.51 -11.89 -16.84
C ASP A 222 13.67 -13.36 -16.48
N ASP A 223 14.91 -13.78 -16.35
CA ASP A 223 15.28 -15.05 -15.74
C ASP A 223 14.85 -15.04 -14.28
N ILE A 224 13.66 -15.53 -14.02
CA ILE A 224 13.16 -15.68 -12.64
C ILE A 224 14.04 -16.74 -11.98
N THR A 225 14.88 -16.30 -11.06
CA THR A 225 15.77 -17.21 -10.36
C THR A 225 14.99 -18.29 -9.58
N PRO A 226 15.59 -19.48 -9.40
CA PRO A 226 14.96 -20.52 -8.57
C PRO A 226 14.61 -20.06 -7.15
N GLU A 227 15.31 -19.05 -6.63
CA GLU A 227 15.07 -18.44 -5.33
C GLU A 227 13.75 -17.69 -5.29
N ILE A 228 13.43 -16.91 -6.32
CA ILE A 228 12.13 -16.19 -6.43
C ILE A 228 10.98 -17.18 -6.50
N LYS A 229 11.15 -18.28 -7.24
CA LYS A 229 10.15 -19.37 -7.27
C LYS A 229 9.93 -19.98 -5.89
N ARG A 230 11.00 -20.20 -5.11
CA ARG A 230 10.92 -20.75 -3.76
C ARG A 230 10.29 -19.77 -2.77
N ALA A 231 10.63 -18.48 -2.84
CA ALA A 231 10.06 -17.44 -2.00
C ALA A 231 8.55 -17.31 -2.24
N ARG A 232 8.08 -17.34 -3.51
CA ARG A 232 6.65 -17.34 -3.83
C ARG A 232 5.93 -18.60 -3.33
N ALA A 233 6.55 -19.78 -3.45
CA ALA A 233 5.99 -21.02 -2.94
C ALA A 233 5.96 -21.07 -1.40
N SER A 234 6.91 -20.44 -0.70
CA SER A 234 6.93 -20.38 0.76
C SER A 234 5.93 -19.38 1.34
N ASN A 235 5.55 -18.34 0.58
CA ASN A 235 4.50 -17.39 0.96
C ASN A 235 3.10 -18.01 0.91
N ASP A 236 2.91 -19.09 0.20
CA ASP A 236 1.64 -19.83 0.17
C ASP A 236 1.23 -20.37 1.58
N THR A 237 2.19 -20.47 2.49
CA THR A 237 1.94 -20.91 3.89
C THR A 237 1.67 -19.76 4.88
N ARG A 238 1.87 -18.48 4.49
CA ARG A 238 1.67 -17.30 5.34
C ARG A 238 0.44 -16.47 4.98
N ASN A 239 -0.53 -17.05 4.37
CA ASN A 239 -1.64 -16.34 3.76
C ASN A 239 -2.64 -15.77 4.78
N SER A 240 -2.24 -14.73 5.49
CA SER A 240 -3.06 -14.11 6.53
C SER A 240 -4.30 -13.40 5.96
N GLU A 241 -4.19 -12.75 4.82
CA GLU A 241 -5.27 -11.93 4.24
C GLU A 241 -6.36 -12.77 3.58
N TYR A 242 -5.99 -13.71 2.74
CA TYR A 242 -6.95 -14.61 2.08
C TYR A 242 -7.65 -15.56 3.07
N GLU A 243 -6.93 -16.12 4.05
CA GLU A 243 -7.50 -16.93 5.12
C GLU A 243 -8.47 -16.13 6.00
N ARG A 244 -8.21 -14.83 6.21
CA ARG A 244 -9.14 -13.91 6.88
C ARG A 244 -10.43 -13.75 6.06
N LEU A 245 -10.33 -13.52 4.76
CA LEU A 245 -11.47 -13.40 3.85
C LEU A 245 -12.31 -14.66 3.81
N LEU A 246 -11.69 -15.83 3.73
CA LEU A 246 -12.42 -17.12 3.77
C LEU A 246 -13.19 -17.33 5.06
N ARG A 247 -12.61 -16.97 6.22
CA ARG A 247 -13.30 -17.05 7.52
C ARG A 247 -14.47 -16.10 7.63
N TYR A 248 -14.40 -14.96 6.99
CA TYR A 248 -15.48 -14.00 6.95
C TYR A 248 -16.63 -14.48 6.06
N THR A 249 -16.33 -14.96 4.85
CA THR A 249 -17.35 -15.45 3.91
C THR A 249 -18.04 -16.73 4.34
N SER A 250 -17.37 -17.58 5.15
CA SER A 250 -17.97 -18.82 5.68
C SER A 250 -18.92 -18.62 6.87
N LYS A 251 -19.03 -17.40 7.39
CA LYS A 251 -19.92 -17.04 8.51
C LYS A 251 -21.17 -16.26 8.08
N GLN A 252 -21.32 -15.97 6.81
CA GLN A 252 -22.53 -15.42 6.18
C GLN A 252 -23.32 -16.52 5.49
#